data_ae87c28e9829a49f46c645e51d11bf57
#
_entry.id   ae87c28e9829a49f46c645e51d11bf57
#
_cell.length_a   1.000
_cell.length_b   1.000
_cell.length_c   1.000
_cell.angle_alpha   90.00
_cell.angle_beta   90.00
_cell.angle_gamma   90.00
#
_symmetry.space_group_name_H-M   'P 1'
#
loop_
_entity.id
_entity.type
_entity.pdbx_description
1 polymer ?
#
loop_
_entity_poly.entity_id
_entity_poly.type
_entity_poly.pdbx_seq_one_letter_code
_entity_poly.pdbx_strand_id
1 'polypeptide(L)'
;IPDITIGDTICAPSAVEPLPFVKISAPTLEMTFSVNDSPYAGREGKFVTSRQIRGRLYRETLKDVSLKVTDTDRDTAFNVAGRGEMSLSILIETMRREGYEFQVSPPRVLYQEIDGKKCEPIERLVVDVPGDCVGAVIEKLGQRKGDLVEMTPVGDRMKVEFLIPARGLFGYRNDFLTDTKGEGIMASVFDPYAPYKADIQRRGMGTLISTATAET
;
A
#
# COMPACT_ATOMS: atom_id res chain seq x y z
N ILE A 1 -22.59 16.06 -19.06
CA ILE A 1 -23.34 15.96 -17.81
C ILE A 1 -22.29 16.13 -16.70
N PRO A 2 -22.39 17.18 -15.86
CA PRO A 2 -21.27 17.60 -15.00
C PRO A 2 -21.02 16.71 -13.80
N ASP A 3 -21.93 15.85 -13.37
CA ASP A 3 -21.84 15.13 -12.09
C ASP A 3 -21.91 13.61 -12.23
N ILE A 4 -21.41 13.06 -13.35
CA ILE A 4 -21.35 11.60 -13.54
C ILE A 4 -20.07 11.04 -12.93
N THR A 5 -20.22 9.97 -12.13
CA THR A 5 -19.13 9.22 -11.54
C THR A 5 -19.08 7.79 -12.11
N ILE A 6 -17.94 7.11 -11.92
CA ILE A 6 -17.81 5.71 -12.33
C ILE A 6 -18.75 4.85 -11.48
N GLY A 7 -19.63 4.09 -12.13
CA GLY A 7 -20.68 3.29 -11.50
C GLY A 7 -22.08 3.85 -11.63
N ASP A 8 -22.22 5.08 -12.11
CA ASP A 8 -23.54 5.65 -12.39
C ASP A 8 -24.15 5.04 -13.65
N THR A 9 -25.45 4.78 -13.60
CA THR A 9 -26.21 4.31 -14.76
C THR A 9 -26.96 5.48 -15.39
N ILE A 10 -26.75 5.69 -16.68
CA ILE A 10 -27.49 6.68 -17.45
C ILE A 10 -28.73 6.00 -18.04
N CYS A 11 -29.90 6.45 -17.64
CA CYS A 11 -31.21 5.93 -18.10
C CYS A 11 -31.96 6.96 -18.90
N ALA A 12 -32.87 6.50 -19.76
CA ALA A 12 -33.86 7.37 -20.34
C ALA A 12 -34.84 7.85 -19.25
N PRO A 13 -35.37 9.11 -19.31
CA PRO A 13 -36.32 9.61 -18.30
C PRO A 13 -37.62 8.80 -18.19
N SER A 14 -37.97 8.09 -19.27
CA SER A 14 -39.19 7.24 -19.35
C SER A 14 -38.96 5.82 -18.80
N ALA A 15 -37.72 5.38 -18.58
CA ALA A 15 -37.37 4.03 -18.10
C ALA A 15 -36.13 4.12 -17.21
N VAL A 16 -36.35 4.33 -15.93
CA VAL A 16 -35.27 4.44 -14.95
C VAL A 16 -34.99 3.05 -14.38
N GLU A 17 -34.10 2.32 -15.03
CA GLU A 17 -33.65 0.98 -14.59
C GLU A 17 -32.14 1.00 -14.30
N PRO A 18 -31.71 1.23 -13.03
CA PRO A 18 -30.31 1.21 -12.69
C PRO A 18 -29.73 -0.20 -12.80
N LEU A 19 -28.57 -0.32 -13.44
CA LEU A 19 -27.81 -1.59 -13.49
C LEU A 19 -27.21 -1.90 -12.09
N PRO A 20 -27.10 -3.18 -11.72
CA PRO A 20 -26.49 -3.55 -10.46
C PRO A 20 -25.03 -3.13 -10.44
N PHE A 21 -24.65 -2.30 -9.48
CA PHE A 21 -23.28 -1.84 -9.29
C PHE A 21 -22.50 -2.82 -8.43
N VAL A 22 -21.36 -3.29 -8.94
CA VAL A 22 -20.43 -4.11 -8.16
C VAL A 22 -19.64 -3.19 -7.23
N LYS A 23 -19.94 -3.29 -5.93
CA LYS A 23 -19.23 -2.50 -4.91
C LYS A 23 -17.74 -2.79 -4.93
N ILE A 24 -16.96 -1.78 -5.25
CA ILE A 24 -15.50 -1.85 -5.22
C ILE A 24 -15.04 -1.89 -3.75
N SER A 25 -14.09 -2.79 -3.44
CA SER A 25 -13.53 -2.92 -2.08
C SER A 25 -12.93 -1.59 -1.60
N ALA A 26 -13.17 -1.29 -0.34
CA ALA A 26 -12.64 -0.10 0.31
C ALA A 26 -11.10 -0.09 0.29
N PRO A 27 -10.46 1.09 0.30
CA PRO A 27 -9.02 1.20 0.41
C PRO A 27 -8.54 0.61 1.75
N THR A 28 -7.36 -0.02 1.73
CA THR A 28 -6.76 -0.67 2.90
C THR A 28 -5.53 0.05 3.42
N LEU A 29 -4.92 0.88 2.58
CA LEU A 29 -3.70 1.63 2.88
C LEU A 29 -3.92 3.13 2.69
N GLU A 30 -3.19 3.93 3.46
CA GLU A 30 -3.21 5.39 3.37
C GLU A 30 -1.79 5.95 3.45
N MET A 31 -1.53 7.00 2.68
CA MET A 31 -0.33 7.84 2.76
C MET A 31 -0.74 9.30 2.84
N THR A 32 0.05 10.12 3.53
CA THR A 32 -0.14 11.57 3.54
C THR A 32 0.74 12.20 2.46
N PHE A 33 0.13 12.96 1.56
CA PHE A 33 0.80 13.78 0.56
C PHE A 33 0.83 15.21 1.06
N SER A 34 1.98 15.86 1.06
CA SER A 34 2.09 17.24 1.52
C SER A 34 3.04 18.06 0.65
N VAL A 35 2.93 19.35 0.77
CA VAL A 35 3.88 20.29 0.16
C VAL A 35 5.28 19.97 0.67
N ASN A 36 6.27 19.99 -0.22
CA ASN A 36 7.67 19.86 0.18
C ASN A 36 8.12 21.11 0.93
N ASP A 37 8.42 20.96 2.20
CA ASP A 37 8.90 22.02 3.10
C ASP A 37 10.41 21.90 3.41
N SER A 38 11.11 21.03 2.67
CA SER A 38 12.56 20.89 2.81
C SER A 38 13.32 22.11 2.30
N PRO A 39 14.59 22.31 2.72
CA PRO A 39 15.44 23.41 2.22
C PRO A 39 15.68 23.40 0.70
N TYR A 40 15.38 22.30 0.06
CA TYR A 40 15.53 22.11 -1.40
C TYR A 40 14.21 22.19 -2.17
N ALA A 41 13.12 22.61 -1.51
CA ALA A 41 11.80 22.72 -2.14
C ALA A 41 11.83 23.68 -3.34
N GLY A 42 11.09 23.30 -4.40
CA GLY A 42 10.93 24.09 -5.62
C GLY A 42 12.09 24.00 -6.62
N ARG A 43 13.02 23.06 -6.44
CA ARG A 43 14.16 22.91 -7.36
C ARG A 43 13.89 21.95 -8.52
N GLU A 44 13.07 20.94 -8.33
CA GLU A 44 12.86 19.88 -9.32
C GLU A 44 11.46 19.89 -9.95
N GLY A 45 10.45 20.41 -9.25
CA GLY A 45 9.08 20.46 -9.71
C GLY A 45 8.61 21.84 -10.15
N LYS A 46 7.69 21.88 -11.09
CA LYS A 46 6.99 23.10 -11.52
C LYS A 46 5.74 23.39 -10.67
N PHE A 47 5.12 22.33 -10.16
CA PHE A 47 3.87 22.39 -9.40
C PHE A 47 4.13 22.03 -7.94
N VAL A 48 4.33 23.07 -7.12
CA VAL A 48 4.80 22.95 -5.73
C VAL A 48 3.76 23.41 -4.70
N THR A 49 2.64 24.00 -5.14
CA THR A 49 1.68 24.59 -4.22
C THR A 49 0.62 23.57 -3.78
N SER A 50 0.15 23.72 -2.54
CA SER A 50 -0.94 22.92 -1.95
C SER A 50 -2.17 22.85 -2.87
N ARG A 51 -2.59 23.99 -3.44
CA ARG A 51 -3.74 24.05 -4.37
C ARG A 51 -3.54 23.20 -5.63
N GLN A 52 -2.33 23.19 -6.18
CA GLN A 52 -2.01 22.40 -7.39
C GLN A 52 -2.01 20.91 -7.06
N ILE A 53 -1.36 20.52 -5.95
CA ILE A 53 -1.31 19.11 -5.48
C ILE A 53 -2.74 18.63 -5.18
N ARG A 54 -3.53 19.39 -4.43
CA ARG A 54 -4.93 19.06 -4.14
C ARG A 54 -5.75 18.85 -5.42
N GLY A 55 -5.70 19.81 -6.33
CA GLY A 55 -6.45 19.73 -7.59
C GLY A 55 -6.05 18.52 -8.44
N ARG A 56 -4.78 18.11 -8.40
CA ARG A 56 -4.29 16.92 -9.11
C ARG A 56 -4.79 15.63 -8.45
N LEU A 57 -4.72 15.54 -7.13
CA LEU A 57 -5.19 14.38 -6.37
C LEU A 57 -6.70 14.16 -6.55
N TYR A 58 -7.51 15.20 -6.41
CA TYR A 58 -8.96 15.10 -6.64
C TYR A 58 -9.32 14.77 -8.10
N ARG A 59 -8.51 15.18 -9.07
CA ARG A 59 -8.71 14.76 -10.46
C ARG A 59 -8.46 13.26 -10.65
N GLU A 60 -7.56 12.67 -9.88
CA GLU A 60 -7.30 11.23 -9.95
C GLU A 60 -8.47 10.41 -9.43
N THR A 61 -9.20 10.88 -8.41
CA THR A 61 -10.39 10.16 -7.90
C THR A 61 -11.51 10.04 -8.93
N LEU A 62 -11.53 10.89 -9.95
CA LEU A 62 -12.47 10.78 -11.07
C LEU A 62 -12.12 9.63 -12.03
N LYS A 63 -10.87 9.16 -12.02
CA LYS A 63 -10.39 8.07 -12.87
C LYS A 63 -10.30 6.75 -12.12
N ASP A 64 -9.91 6.80 -10.86
CA ASP A 64 -9.75 5.65 -10.00
C ASP A 64 -10.70 5.73 -8.79
N VAL A 65 -11.79 4.98 -8.85
CA VAL A 65 -12.80 4.89 -7.78
C VAL A 65 -12.32 4.17 -6.53
N SER A 66 -11.19 3.46 -6.62
CA SER A 66 -10.56 2.80 -5.46
C SER A 66 -9.72 3.78 -4.62
N LEU A 67 -9.42 4.95 -5.17
CA LEU A 67 -8.65 6.00 -4.52
C LEU A 67 -9.58 6.92 -3.74
N LYS A 68 -9.25 7.21 -2.50
CA LYS A 68 -9.96 8.18 -1.67
C LYS A 68 -9.00 9.27 -1.21
N VAL A 69 -9.35 10.52 -1.47
CA VAL A 69 -8.59 11.68 -1.02
C VAL A 69 -9.40 12.42 0.05
N THR A 70 -8.77 12.73 1.16
CA THR A 70 -9.36 13.51 2.25
C THR A 70 -8.42 14.62 2.68
N ASP A 71 -8.97 15.81 2.91
CA ASP A 71 -8.22 16.91 3.48
C ASP A 71 -7.83 16.59 4.93
N THR A 72 -6.71 17.11 5.39
CA THR A 72 -6.27 17.00 6.79
C THR A 72 -6.48 18.33 7.51
N ASP A 73 -6.22 18.37 8.82
CA ASP A 73 -6.25 19.62 9.61
C ASP A 73 -5.20 20.65 9.14
N ARG A 74 -4.28 20.24 8.27
CA ARG A 74 -3.27 21.10 7.66
C ARG A 74 -3.64 21.37 6.21
N ASP A 75 -3.76 22.62 5.83
CA ASP A 75 -4.06 23.05 4.45
C ASP A 75 -2.98 22.64 3.42
N THR A 76 -1.84 22.15 3.89
CA THR A 76 -0.71 21.73 3.07
C THR A 76 -0.57 20.23 2.92
N ALA A 77 -1.48 19.44 3.52
CA ALA A 77 -1.38 17.99 3.55
C ALA A 77 -2.73 17.32 3.25
N PHE A 78 -2.69 16.20 2.54
CA PHE A 78 -3.86 15.44 2.09
C PHE A 78 -3.63 13.96 2.36
N ASN A 79 -4.62 13.27 2.91
CA ASN A 79 -4.58 11.83 3.05
C ASN A 79 -5.10 11.16 1.77
N VAL A 80 -4.33 10.25 1.24
CA VAL A 80 -4.64 9.50 0.03
C VAL A 80 -4.67 8.02 0.38
N ALA A 81 -5.85 7.44 0.32
CA ALA A 81 -6.06 6.03 0.61
C ALA A 81 -6.27 5.25 -0.70
N GLY A 82 -5.64 4.08 -0.79
CA GLY A 82 -5.70 3.19 -1.94
C GLY A 82 -5.74 1.72 -1.53
N ARG A 83 -5.89 0.85 -2.51
CA ARG A 83 -5.99 -0.61 -2.26
C ARG A 83 -4.67 -1.27 -1.88
N GLY A 84 -3.54 -0.69 -2.30
CA GLY A 84 -2.23 -1.29 -2.08
C GLY A 84 -1.09 -0.34 -2.39
N GLU A 85 0.12 -0.75 -2.02
CA GLU A 85 1.34 0.04 -2.23
C GLU A 85 1.56 0.40 -3.71
N MET A 86 1.26 -0.53 -4.61
CA MET A 86 1.52 -0.36 -6.03
C MET A 86 0.70 0.79 -6.63
N SER A 87 -0.59 0.89 -6.31
CA SER A 87 -1.44 1.96 -6.83
C SER A 87 -0.98 3.34 -6.35
N LEU A 88 -0.59 3.45 -5.08
CA LEU A 88 -0.06 4.70 -4.53
C LEU A 88 1.32 5.04 -5.12
N SER A 89 2.18 4.04 -5.34
CA SER A 89 3.50 4.24 -5.97
C SER A 89 3.38 4.69 -7.42
N ILE A 90 2.43 4.14 -8.18
CA ILE A 90 2.14 4.57 -9.55
C ILE A 90 1.63 6.02 -9.55
N LEU A 91 0.76 6.39 -8.64
CA LEU A 91 0.27 7.76 -8.51
C LEU A 91 1.42 8.73 -8.23
N ILE A 92 2.29 8.40 -7.27
CA ILE A 92 3.48 9.18 -6.91
C ILE A 92 4.36 9.40 -8.14
N GLU A 93 4.70 8.32 -8.85
CA GLU A 93 5.59 8.39 -10.01
C GLU A 93 4.94 9.15 -11.18
N THR A 94 3.64 8.98 -11.40
CA THR A 94 2.89 9.72 -12.42
C THR A 94 2.90 11.21 -12.14
N MET A 95 2.60 11.61 -10.91
CA MET A 95 2.63 13.01 -10.49
C MET A 95 4.04 13.61 -10.61
N ARG A 96 5.08 12.85 -10.21
CA ARG A 96 6.47 13.27 -10.38
C ARG A 96 6.81 13.54 -11.85
N ARG A 97 6.42 12.65 -12.77
CA ARG A 97 6.63 12.81 -14.22
C ARG A 97 5.85 14.00 -14.82
N GLU A 98 4.70 14.30 -14.26
CA GLU A 98 3.91 15.49 -14.61
C GLU A 98 4.56 16.81 -14.13
N GLY A 99 5.60 16.74 -13.31
CA GLY A 99 6.34 17.89 -12.77
C GLY A 99 5.82 18.41 -11.43
N TYR A 100 5.08 17.60 -10.69
CA TYR A 100 4.72 17.89 -9.30
C TYR A 100 5.87 17.57 -8.37
N GLU A 101 6.12 18.46 -7.41
CA GLU A 101 7.04 18.25 -6.31
C GLU A 101 6.26 18.25 -4.98
N PHE A 102 6.39 17.18 -4.24
CA PHE A 102 5.67 16.96 -2.98
C PHE A 102 6.43 15.95 -2.13
N GLN A 103 6.09 15.87 -0.86
CA GLN A 103 6.58 14.83 0.03
C GLN A 103 5.46 13.87 0.44
N VAL A 104 5.82 12.63 0.78
CA VAL A 104 4.89 11.60 1.19
C VAL A 104 5.32 10.98 2.50
N SER A 105 4.32 10.60 3.33
CA SER A 105 4.57 9.81 4.54
C SER A 105 4.81 8.33 4.19
N PRO A 106 5.41 7.54 5.08
CA PRO A 106 5.34 6.09 4.98
C PRO A 106 3.88 5.61 4.92
N PRO A 107 3.59 4.50 4.18
CA PRO A 107 2.25 3.94 4.13
C PRO A 107 1.82 3.40 5.50
N ARG A 108 0.55 3.57 5.81
CA ARG A 108 -0.10 3.02 7.00
C ARG A 108 -1.35 2.24 6.62
N VAL A 109 -1.66 1.18 7.34
CA VAL A 109 -2.90 0.43 7.14
C VAL A 109 -4.08 1.16 7.77
N LEU A 110 -5.24 1.06 7.13
CA LEU A 110 -6.49 1.56 7.66
C LEU A 110 -7.12 0.48 8.55
N TYR A 111 -7.24 0.78 9.84
CA TYR A 111 -7.92 -0.09 10.79
C TYR A 111 -9.43 0.12 10.72
N GLN A 112 -10.18 -0.93 11.02
CA GLN A 112 -11.64 -0.87 11.18
C GLN A 112 -12.02 -1.40 12.56
N GLU A 113 -13.11 -0.91 13.09
CA GLU A 113 -13.73 -1.47 14.28
C GLU A 113 -14.88 -2.37 13.85
N ILE A 114 -14.78 -3.66 14.16
CA ILE A 114 -15.78 -4.68 13.84
C ILE A 114 -16.14 -5.37 15.15
N ASP A 115 -17.41 -5.34 15.53
CA ASP A 115 -17.92 -5.92 16.80
C ASP A 115 -17.16 -5.41 18.04
N GLY A 116 -16.82 -4.12 18.07
CA GLY A 116 -16.09 -3.48 19.16
C GLY A 116 -14.62 -3.90 19.28
N LYS A 117 -14.07 -4.59 18.27
CA LYS A 117 -12.66 -4.99 18.19
C LYS A 117 -11.95 -4.24 17.06
N LYS A 118 -10.74 -3.79 17.37
CA LYS A 118 -9.84 -3.25 16.34
C LYS A 118 -9.43 -4.35 15.38
N CYS A 119 -9.73 -4.18 14.10
CA CYS A 119 -9.39 -5.10 13.03
C CYS A 119 -8.43 -4.45 12.02
N GLU A 120 -7.60 -5.27 11.40
CA GLU A 120 -6.63 -4.87 10.39
C GLU A 120 -6.84 -5.64 9.09
N PRO A 121 -6.48 -5.06 7.93
CA PRO A 121 -6.58 -5.76 6.66
C PRO A 121 -5.57 -6.90 6.61
N ILE A 122 -6.06 -8.07 6.20
CA ILE A 122 -5.24 -9.28 6.00
C ILE A 122 -5.03 -9.48 4.51
N GLU A 123 -3.88 -10.01 4.15
CA GLU A 123 -3.59 -10.47 2.80
C GLU A 123 -3.30 -11.98 2.79
N ARG A 124 -3.87 -12.64 1.82
CA ARG A 124 -3.54 -14.01 1.46
C ARG A 124 -2.32 -13.95 0.56
N LEU A 125 -1.19 -14.30 1.11
CA LEU A 125 0.10 -14.29 0.44
C LEU A 125 0.42 -15.69 -0.08
N VAL A 126 0.70 -15.80 -1.36
CA VAL A 126 1.21 -17.02 -1.98
C VAL A 126 2.64 -16.77 -2.42
N VAL A 127 3.55 -17.60 -1.97
CA VAL A 127 4.95 -17.59 -2.37
C VAL A 127 5.32 -18.92 -3.02
N ASP A 128 6.09 -18.85 -4.09
CA ASP A 128 6.67 -19.99 -4.78
C ASP A 128 8.20 -19.83 -4.75
N VAL A 129 8.88 -20.73 -4.05
CA VAL A 129 10.31 -20.60 -3.74
C VAL A 129 11.04 -21.93 -3.93
N PRO A 130 12.36 -21.92 -4.23
CA PRO A 130 13.20 -23.12 -4.18
C PRO A 130 13.16 -23.77 -2.80
N GLY A 131 13.24 -25.09 -2.76
CA GLY A 131 13.12 -25.87 -1.52
C GLY A 131 14.14 -25.49 -0.44
N ASP A 132 15.33 -25.08 -0.83
CA ASP A 132 16.40 -24.65 0.08
C ASP A 132 16.13 -23.27 0.76
N CYS A 133 15.26 -22.45 0.16
CA CYS A 133 14.93 -21.12 0.68
C CYS A 133 13.68 -21.08 1.57
N VAL A 134 12.90 -22.17 1.63
CA VAL A 134 11.61 -22.21 2.34
C VAL A 134 11.72 -21.84 3.82
N GLY A 135 12.75 -22.36 4.50
CA GLY A 135 12.94 -22.13 5.94
C GLY A 135 13.11 -20.65 6.29
N ALA A 136 13.95 -19.93 5.53
CA ALA A 136 14.18 -18.50 5.74
C ALA A 136 12.92 -17.66 5.49
N VAL A 137 12.15 -18.03 4.48
CA VAL A 137 10.89 -17.34 4.15
C VAL A 137 9.85 -17.53 5.24
N ILE A 138 9.66 -18.78 5.73
CA ILE A 138 8.72 -19.09 6.82
C ILE A 138 9.10 -18.34 8.10
N GLU A 139 10.37 -18.34 8.48
CA GLU A 139 10.85 -17.64 9.67
C GLU A 139 10.55 -16.14 9.60
N LYS A 140 10.93 -15.48 8.49
CA LYS A 140 10.71 -14.03 8.32
C LYS A 140 9.23 -13.65 8.26
N LEU A 141 8.41 -14.43 7.58
CA LEU A 141 6.97 -14.19 7.54
C LEU A 141 6.31 -14.42 8.90
N GLY A 142 6.76 -15.41 9.67
CA GLY A 142 6.33 -15.64 11.05
C GLY A 142 6.64 -14.45 11.97
N GLN A 143 7.85 -13.87 11.88
CA GLN A 143 8.22 -12.66 12.61
C GLN A 143 7.32 -11.46 12.24
N ARG A 144 6.81 -11.42 11.00
CA ARG A 144 5.88 -10.41 10.48
C ARG A 144 4.40 -10.74 10.74
N LYS A 145 4.13 -11.73 11.62
CA LYS A 145 2.78 -12.17 12.02
C LYS A 145 1.99 -12.86 10.91
N GLY A 146 2.68 -13.47 9.96
CA GLY A 146 2.08 -14.38 8.98
C GLY A 146 1.76 -15.74 9.60
N ASP A 147 0.54 -16.20 9.41
CA ASP A 147 0.12 -17.57 9.76
C ASP A 147 0.25 -18.46 8.52
N LEU A 148 0.99 -19.53 8.65
CA LEU A 148 1.10 -20.54 7.60
C LEU A 148 -0.24 -21.27 7.43
N VAL A 149 -0.78 -21.27 6.22
CA VAL A 149 -2.05 -21.94 5.88
C VAL A 149 -1.79 -23.28 5.22
N GLU A 150 -0.96 -23.28 4.18
CA GLU A 150 -0.69 -24.46 3.38
C GLU A 150 0.73 -24.45 2.82
N MET A 151 1.28 -25.65 2.62
CA MET A 151 2.57 -25.84 2.00
C MET A 151 2.50 -27.05 1.06
N THR A 152 2.69 -26.81 -0.24
CA THR A 152 2.55 -27.82 -1.28
C THR A 152 3.82 -27.92 -2.10
N PRO A 153 4.48 -29.10 -2.18
CA PRO A 153 5.64 -29.30 -3.04
C PRO A 153 5.22 -29.33 -4.53
N VAL A 154 5.97 -28.62 -5.36
CA VAL A 154 5.77 -28.57 -6.82
C VAL A 154 7.14 -28.81 -7.49
N GLY A 155 7.47 -30.06 -7.73
CA GLY A 155 8.79 -30.46 -8.23
C GLY A 155 9.89 -30.18 -7.22
N ASP A 156 10.87 -29.37 -7.60
CA ASP A 156 11.99 -28.91 -6.77
C ASP A 156 11.67 -27.61 -6.00
N ARG A 157 10.46 -27.09 -6.21
CA ARG A 157 9.98 -25.85 -5.59
C ARG A 157 8.90 -26.12 -4.55
N MET A 158 8.67 -25.13 -3.71
CA MET A 158 7.63 -25.16 -2.68
C MET A 158 6.69 -23.98 -2.85
N LYS A 159 5.41 -24.26 -3.02
CA LYS A 159 4.35 -23.27 -2.94
C LYS A 159 3.87 -23.18 -1.50
N VAL A 160 3.93 -21.97 -0.92
CA VAL A 160 3.54 -21.74 0.48
C VAL A 160 2.51 -20.62 0.54
N GLU A 161 1.46 -20.83 1.30
CA GLU A 161 0.38 -19.88 1.48
C GLU A 161 0.31 -19.40 2.93
N PHE A 162 0.15 -18.06 3.10
CA PHE A 162 0.06 -17.40 4.39
C PHE A 162 -1.14 -16.46 4.45
N LEU A 163 -1.68 -16.29 5.67
CA LEU A 163 -2.52 -15.16 6.03
C LEU A 163 -1.69 -14.17 6.85
N ILE A 164 -1.41 -13.00 6.29
CA ILE A 164 -0.52 -12.03 6.89
C ILE A 164 -1.18 -10.64 6.95
N PRO A 165 -1.00 -9.88 8.06
CA PRO A 165 -1.41 -8.49 8.08
C PRO A 165 -0.75 -7.68 6.96
N ALA A 166 -1.50 -6.86 6.23
CA ALA A 166 -0.97 -6.06 5.13
C ALA A 166 0.25 -5.23 5.55
N ARG A 167 0.26 -4.71 6.79
CA ARG A 167 1.43 -4.02 7.37
C ARG A 167 2.68 -4.90 7.49
N GLY A 168 2.53 -6.22 7.51
CA GLY A 168 3.65 -7.18 7.54
C GLY A 168 4.39 -7.28 6.21
N LEU A 169 3.72 -6.96 5.11
CA LEU A 169 4.31 -7.00 3.77
C LEU A 169 5.11 -5.74 3.41
N PHE A 170 4.93 -4.64 4.14
CA PHE A 170 5.67 -3.41 3.87
C PHE A 170 7.19 -3.63 3.92
N GLY A 171 7.86 -3.36 2.79
CA GLY A 171 9.30 -3.52 2.64
C GLY A 171 9.80 -4.97 2.59
N TYR A 172 8.91 -5.98 2.68
CA TYR A 172 9.31 -7.39 2.67
C TYR A 172 9.83 -7.85 1.31
N ARG A 173 9.36 -7.26 0.21
CA ARG A 173 9.71 -7.70 -1.14
C ARG A 173 11.22 -7.77 -1.40
N ASN A 174 11.98 -6.79 -0.90
CA ASN A 174 13.44 -6.77 -1.06
C ASN A 174 14.11 -7.87 -0.24
N ASP A 175 13.67 -8.09 1.01
CA ASP A 175 14.15 -9.18 1.85
C ASP A 175 13.88 -10.54 1.18
N PHE A 176 12.64 -10.71 0.67
CA PHE A 176 12.21 -11.92 -0.03
C PHE A 176 13.07 -12.23 -1.26
N LEU A 177 13.35 -11.24 -2.10
CA LEU A 177 14.22 -11.42 -3.27
C LEU A 177 15.65 -11.78 -2.86
N THR A 178 16.16 -11.20 -1.79
CA THR A 178 17.49 -11.53 -1.26
C THR A 178 17.54 -12.96 -0.74
N ASP A 179 16.57 -13.38 0.06
CA ASP A 179 16.49 -14.70 0.66
C ASP A 179 16.30 -15.81 -0.37
N THR A 180 15.61 -15.50 -1.45
CA THR A 180 15.34 -16.43 -2.55
C THR A 180 16.33 -16.30 -3.72
N LYS A 181 17.40 -15.53 -3.55
CA LYS A 181 18.42 -15.27 -4.61
C LYS A 181 17.82 -14.75 -5.90
N GLY A 182 16.66 -14.05 -5.81
CA GLY A 182 15.90 -13.56 -6.97
C GLY A 182 14.97 -14.57 -7.63
N GLU A 183 14.95 -15.83 -7.22
CA GLU A 183 14.17 -16.90 -7.85
C GLU A 183 12.74 -17.03 -7.28
N GLY A 184 12.43 -16.35 -6.17
CA GLY A 184 11.13 -16.43 -5.53
C GLY A 184 10.06 -15.63 -6.29
N ILE A 185 8.86 -16.18 -6.35
CA ILE A 185 7.67 -15.51 -6.86
C ILE A 185 6.74 -15.24 -5.68
N MET A 186 6.22 -14.02 -5.59
CA MET A 186 5.36 -13.58 -4.51
C MET A 186 4.14 -12.87 -5.08
N ALA A 187 2.95 -13.30 -4.69
CA ALA A 187 1.68 -12.67 -5.01
C ALA A 187 0.80 -12.58 -3.77
N SER A 188 0.11 -11.47 -3.60
CA SER A 188 -0.84 -11.30 -2.50
C SER A 188 -2.19 -10.78 -3.00
N VAL A 189 -3.24 -11.17 -2.29
CA VAL A 189 -4.62 -10.74 -2.54
C VAL A 189 -5.24 -10.36 -1.21
N PHE A 190 -6.00 -9.27 -1.20
CA PHE A 190 -6.75 -8.86 -0.02
C PHE A 190 -7.70 -9.96 0.43
N ASP A 191 -7.63 -10.29 1.71
CA ASP A 191 -8.57 -11.14 2.45
C ASP A 191 -9.37 -10.25 3.43
N PRO A 192 -10.52 -10.68 3.96
CA PRO A 192 -11.29 -9.89 4.91
C PRO A 192 -10.47 -9.39 6.10
N TYR A 193 -10.96 -8.33 6.72
CA TYR A 193 -10.39 -7.81 7.97
C TYR A 193 -10.44 -8.88 9.07
N ALA A 194 -9.38 -8.97 9.86
CA ALA A 194 -9.30 -9.82 11.04
C ALA A 194 -8.85 -9.02 12.27
N PRO A 195 -9.07 -9.53 13.49
CA PRO A 195 -8.62 -8.87 14.71
C PRO A 195 -7.14 -8.53 14.67
N TYR A 196 -6.79 -7.34 15.18
CA TYR A 196 -5.43 -6.85 15.22
C TYR A 196 -4.50 -7.83 15.91
N LYS A 197 -3.44 -8.24 15.22
CA LYS A 197 -2.35 -9.03 15.81
C LYS A 197 -1.36 -8.11 16.51
N ALA A 198 -0.56 -8.67 17.41
CA ALA A 198 0.46 -7.93 18.15
C ALA A 198 1.41 -7.12 17.23
N ASP A 199 2.11 -6.15 17.79
CA ASP A 199 3.03 -5.30 17.05
C ASP A 199 4.13 -6.10 16.35
N ILE A 200 4.48 -5.63 15.16
CA ILE A 200 5.60 -6.14 14.39
C ILE A 200 6.81 -5.26 14.73
N GLN A 201 7.87 -5.88 15.23
CA GLN A 201 9.12 -5.17 15.48
C GLN A 201 9.71 -4.67 14.16
N ARG A 202 9.83 -3.36 14.03
CA ARG A 202 10.45 -2.72 12.87
C ARG A 202 11.62 -1.87 13.34
N ARG A 203 12.69 -1.84 12.54
CA ARG A 203 13.71 -0.82 12.69
C ARG A 203 13.10 0.53 12.29
N GLY A 204 12.87 1.40 13.27
CA GLY A 204 12.34 2.74 13.02
C GLY A 204 13.34 3.70 12.39
N MET A 205 14.65 3.46 12.63
CA MET A 205 15.75 4.30 12.15
C MET A 205 16.90 3.44 11.64
N GLY A 206 17.72 4.01 10.76
CA GLY A 206 18.97 3.42 10.30
C GLY A 206 19.97 3.22 11.47
N THR A 207 20.96 2.37 11.26
CA THR A 207 22.07 2.15 12.20
C THR A 207 23.36 2.65 11.55
N LEU A 208 24.07 3.50 12.27
CA LEU A 208 25.47 3.81 11.92
C LEU A 208 26.35 2.67 12.40
N ILE A 209 27.13 2.10 11.49
CA ILE A 209 28.09 1.03 11.80
C ILE A 209 29.47 1.61 11.59
N SER A 210 30.27 1.65 12.67
CA SER A 210 31.69 2.00 12.55
C SER A 210 32.42 0.89 11.81
N THR A 211 33.10 1.25 10.72
CA THR A 211 33.91 0.32 9.92
C THR A 211 35.38 0.39 10.26
N ALA A 212 35.80 1.36 11.06
CA ALA A 212 37.20 1.52 11.52
C ALA A 212 37.22 2.14 12.93
N THR A 213 38.28 1.90 13.65
CA THR A 213 38.57 2.56 14.91
C THR A 213 39.10 3.95 14.61
N ALA A 214 38.42 5.00 15.08
CA ALA A 214 38.85 6.38 14.96
C ALA A 214 38.59 7.11 16.28
N GLU A 215 39.38 8.13 16.57
CA GLU A 215 39.11 9.09 17.64
C GLU A 215 38.05 10.08 17.14
N THR A 216 37.05 10.38 17.97
CA THR A 216 35.97 11.35 17.68
C THR A 216 36.31 12.71 18.24
#